data_f85bad02c3a8223214a3eeb61af2e2c2
#
_entry.id   f85bad02c3a8223214a3eeb61af2e2c2
#
_cell.length_a   1.000
_cell.length_b   1.000
_cell.length_c   1.000
_cell.angle_alpha   90.00
_cell.angle_beta   90.00
_cell.angle_gamma   90.00
#
_symmetry.space_group_name_H-M   'P 1'
#
loop_
_entity.id
_entity.type
_entity.pdbx_description
1 polymer ?
#
loop_
_entity_poly.entity_id
_entity_poly.type
_entity_poly.pdbx_seq_one_letter_code
_entity_poly.pdbx_strand_id
1 'polypeptide(L)'
;MSIERPRVPWFGVVLIVVGGVLLLSKLNVIELEFMQVFWPVVMLFGLLRVGQGFSRNIPRRVFWGTLLFLYGLFFFLRTWEYVDMHPHRFLPASFLIVGIAFFMMYLNNVKEWLFLVPAVILTGIGGAFILTEVGYLDRWEVWDAVRLYWPIALVLVGIAIILRRRSHTQTPDVPPPASA
;
A
#
# COMPACT_ATOMS: atom_id res chain seq x y z
N MET A 1 -8.83 27.96 -31.83
CA MET A 1 -8.26 26.65 -32.25
C MET A 1 -7.58 26.06 -31.02
N SER A 2 -8.33 25.30 -30.19
CA SER A 2 -7.83 24.68 -28.97
C SER A 2 -7.06 23.42 -29.34
N ILE A 3 -5.75 23.44 -29.16
CA ILE A 3 -4.88 22.30 -29.35
C ILE A 3 -5.17 21.34 -28.19
N GLU A 4 -6.07 20.38 -28.40
CA GLU A 4 -6.24 19.24 -27.49
C GLU A 4 -4.91 18.47 -27.47
N ARG A 5 -4.21 18.56 -26.36
CA ARG A 5 -3.02 17.71 -26.12
C ARG A 5 -3.48 16.26 -26.10
N PRO A 6 -2.99 15.41 -27.02
CA PRO A 6 -3.36 14.01 -27.04
C PRO A 6 -2.93 13.40 -25.69
N ARG A 7 -3.91 12.98 -24.90
CA ARG A 7 -3.66 12.18 -23.69
C ARG A 7 -3.20 10.83 -24.18
N VAL A 8 -1.89 10.64 -24.31
CA VAL A 8 -1.32 9.33 -24.60
C VAL A 8 -1.90 8.37 -23.56
N PRO A 9 -2.67 7.36 -23.96
CA PRO A 9 -3.23 6.42 -23.01
C PRO A 9 -2.07 5.55 -22.48
N TRP A 10 -1.50 5.98 -21.36
CA TRP A 10 -0.41 5.27 -20.67
C TRP A 10 -0.69 3.78 -20.51
N PHE A 11 -1.98 3.43 -20.39
CA PHE A 11 -2.43 2.05 -20.33
C PHE A 11 -2.12 1.30 -21.64
N GLY A 12 -2.30 1.95 -22.81
CA GLY A 12 -1.97 1.37 -24.10
C GLY A 12 -0.46 1.16 -24.28
N VAL A 13 0.36 2.12 -23.83
CA VAL A 13 1.82 1.99 -23.89
C VAL A 13 2.30 0.82 -23.02
N VAL A 14 1.79 0.71 -21.79
CA VAL A 14 2.10 -0.42 -20.90
C VAL A 14 1.68 -1.74 -21.55
N LEU A 15 0.51 -1.79 -22.16
CA LEU A 15 0.00 -3.02 -22.80
C LEU A 15 0.87 -3.43 -23.99
N ILE A 16 1.35 -2.48 -24.79
CA ILE A 16 2.25 -2.72 -25.92
C ILE A 16 3.61 -3.25 -25.42
N VAL A 17 4.16 -2.65 -24.38
CA VAL A 17 5.44 -3.08 -23.80
C VAL A 17 5.31 -4.50 -23.24
N VAL A 18 4.27 -4.78 -22.47
CA VAL A 18 4.00 -6.11 -21.91
C VAL A 18 3.77 -7.12 -23.01
N GLY A 19 2.94 -6.79 -24.00
CA GLY A 19 2.67 -7.66 -25.15
C GLY A 19 3.93 -7.96 -25.96
N GLY A 20 4.78 -6.96 -26.18
CA GLY A 20 6.06 -7.10 -26.86
C GLY A 20 7.04 -8.04 -26.13
N VAL A 21 7.18 -7.87 -24.83
CA VAL A 21 8.03 -8.74 -24.00
C VAL A 21 7.51 -10.16 -23.96
N LEU A 22 6.19 -10.37 -23.84
CA LEU A 22 5.57 -11.70 -23.90
C LEU A 22 5.74 -12.36 -25.28
N LEU A 23 5.71 -11.57 -26.34
CA LEU A 23 5.91 -12.08 -27.70
C LEU A 23 7.35 -12.53 -27.92
N LEU A 24 8.34 -11.74 -27.43
CA LEU A 24 9.75 -12.10 -27.45
C LEU A 24 10.06 -13.36 -26.64
N SER A 25 9.38 -13.53 -25.50
CA SER A 25 9.51 -14.75 -24.68
C SER A 25 8.92 -15.97 -25.40
N LYS A 26 7.80 -15.83 -26.10
CA LYS A 26 7.20 -16.93 -26.90
C LYS A 26 8.04 -17.33 -28.12
N LEU A 27 8.83 -16.42 -28.67
CA LEU A 27 9.72 -16.67 -29.79
C LEU A 27 11.06 -17.33 -29.37
N ASN A 28 11.20 -17.76 -28.11
CA ASN A 28 12.43 -18.32 -27.53
C ASN A 28 13.67 -17.42 -27.70
N VAL A 29 13.47 -16.13 -27.95
CA VAL A 29 14.57 -15.15 -28.04
C VAL A 29 15.06 -14.80 -26.64
N ILE A 30 14.17 -14.91 -25.65
CA ILE A 30 14.47 -14.62 -24.23
C ILE A 30 13.80 -15.73 -23.40
N GLU A 31 14.60 -16.51 -22.66
CA GLU A 31 14.12 -17.50 -21.69
C GLU A 31 13.63 -16.82 -20.41
N LEU A 32 12.63 -15.96 -20.53
CA LEU A 32 11.97 -15.32 -19.37
C LEU A 32 10.68 -16.08 -19.07
N GLU A 33 10.60 -16.61 -17.86
CA GLU A 33 9.32 -17.12 -17.34
C GLU A 33 8.31 -15.99 -17.23
N PHE A 34 7.04 -16.27 -17.59
CA PHE A 34 5.94 -15.31 -17.49
C PHE A 34 5.92 -14.57 -16.15
N MET A 35 6.23 -15.27 -15.07
CA MET A 35 6.29 -14.70 -13.72
C MET A 35 7.37 -13.64 -13.54
N GLN A 36 8.51 -13.76 -14.21
CA GLN A 36 9.62 -12.81 -14.13
C GLN A 36 9.29 -11.47 -14.76
N VAL A 37 8.41 -11.46 -15.77
CA VAL A 37 7.94 -10.24 -16.45
C VAL A 37 6.71 -9.64 -15.78
N PHE A 38 5.82 -10.48 -15.27
CA PHE A 38 4.55 -10.05 -14.68
C PHE A 38 4.75 -9.17 -13.44
N TRP A 39 5.64 -9.56 -12.53
CA TRP A 39 5.83 -8.83 -11.27
C TRP A 39 6.45 -7.43 -11.44
N PRO A 40 7.49 -7.21 -12.28
CA PRO A 40 7.96 -5.87 -12.58
C PRO A 40 6.90 -4.95 -13.18
N VAL A 41 6.03 -5.50 -14.03
CA VAL A 41 4.91 -4.72 -14.60
C VAL A 41 3.92 -4.29 -13.53
N VAL A 42 3.55 -5.19 -12.62
CA VAL A 42 2.67 -4.87 -11.48
C VAL A 42 3.32 -3.80 -10.59
N MET A 43 4.64 -3.92 -10.33
CA MET A 43 5.41 -2.97 -9.54
C MET A 43 5.42 -1.59 -10.21
N LEU A 44 5.70 -1.52 -11.52
CA LEU A 44 5.71 -0.27 -12.27
C LEU A 44 4.32 0.39 -12.28
N PHE A 45 3.27 -0.40 -12.48
CA PHE A 45 1.89 0.09 -12.44
C PHE A 45 1.53 0.62 -11.05
N GLY A 46 1.94 -0.07 -9.98
CA GLY A 46 1.81 0.39 -8.60
C GLY A 46 2.48 1.75 -8.39
N LEU A 47 3.74 1.90 -8.83
CA LEU A 47 4.50 3.13 -8.72
C LEU A 47 3.84 4.31 -9.45
N LEU A 48 3.36 4.09 -10.67
CA LEU A 48 2.62 5.09 -11.43
C LEU A 48 1.33 5.53 -10.71
N ARG A 49 0.62 4.59 -10.08
CA ARG A 49 -0.57 4.88 -9.28
C ARG A 49 -0.25 5.69 -8.03
N VAL A 50 0.86 5.40 -7.36
CA VAL A 50 1.35 6.20 -6.22
C VAL A 50 1.62 7.63 -6.66
N GLY A 51 2.41 7.83 -7.73
CA GLY A 51 2.73 9.15 -8.26
C GLY A 51 1.48 9.97 -8.63
N GLN A 52 0.51 9.34 -9.31
CA GLN A 52 -0.78 9.97 -9.62
C GLN A 52 -1.60 10.29 -8.37
N GLY A 53 -1.53 9.44 -7.35
CA GLY A 53 -2.22 9.63 -6.08
C GLY A 53 -1.68 10.84 -5.32
N PHE A 54 -0.36 10.98 -5.25
CA PHE A 54 0.31 12.15 -4.65
C PHE A 54 0.01 13.44 -5.42
N SER A 55 0.12 13.43 -6.77
CA SER A 55 -0.14 14.61 -7.60
C SER A 55 -1.57 15.11 -7.51
N ARG A 56 -2.54 14.23 -7.28
CA ARG A 56 -3.96 14.58 -7.21
C ARG A 56 -4.51 14.65 -5.79
N ASN A 57 -3.67 14.42 -4.80
CA ASN A 57 -4.02 14.41 -3.37
C ASN A 57 -5.18 13.44 -3.05
N ILE A 58 -5.19 12.25 -3.68
CA ILE A 58 -6.21 11.23 -3.51
C ILE A 58 -5.63 10.07 -2.68
N PRO A 59 -5.86 10.03 -1.36
CA PRO A 59 -5.22 9.07 -0.45
C PRO A 59 -5.55 7.61 -0.79
N ARG A 60 -6.77 7.35 -1.28
CA ARG A 60 -7.19 6.01 -1.69
C ARG A 60 -6.37 5.46 -2.87
N ARG A 61 -5.92 6.33 -3.80
CA ARG A 61 -5.06 5.91 -4.92
C ARG A 61 -3.64 5.62 -4.45
N VAL A 62 -3.13 6.41 -3.52
CA VAL A 62 -1.81 6.19 -2.91
C VAL A 62 -1.80 4.84 -2.20
N PHE A 63 -2.81 4.52 -1.39
CA PHE A 63 -2.92 3.25 -0.69
C PHE A 63 -2.86 2.05 -1.65
N TRP A 64 -3.76 1.99 -2.64
CA TRP A 64 -3.79 0.88 -3.59
C TRP A 64 -2.54 0.81 -4.47
N GLY A 65 -1.98 1.97 -4.85
CA GLY A 65 -0.73 2.04 -5.61
C GLY A 65 0.45 1.49 -4.81
N THR A 66 0.59 1.88 -3.55
CA THR A 66 1.65 1.38 -2.65
C THR A 66 1.49 -0.11 -2.40
N LEU A 67 0.25 -0.58 -2.21
CA LEU A 67 -0.05 -1.99 -2.02
C LEU A 67 0.41 -2.82 -3.22
N LEU A 68 0.01 -2.41 -4.44
CA LEU A 68 0.43 -3.07 -5.69
C LEU A 68 1.95 -3.03 -5.87
N PHE A 69 2.59 -1.90 -5.58
CA PHE A 69 4.04 -1.75 -5.69
C PHE A 69 4.77 -2.71 -4.74
N LEU A 70 4.38 -2.73 -3.47
CA LEU A 70 5.05 -3.55 -2.46
C LEU A 70 4.79 -5.05 -2.65
N TYR A 71 3.56 -5.45 -3.01
CA TYR A 71 3.30 -6.84 -3.38
C TYR A 71 4.05 -7.24 -4.65
N GLY A 72 4.08 -6.35 -5.65
CA GLY A 72 4.88 -6.58 -6.86
C GLY A 72 6.35 -6.77 -6.55
N LEU A 73 6.92 -5.90 -5.70
CA LEU A 73 8.30 -6.01 -5.24
C LEU A 73 8.55 -7.30 -4.45
N PHE A 74 7.64 -7.65 -3.55
CA PHE A 74 7.74 -8.85 -2.74
C PHE A 74 7.77 -10.12 -3.60
N PHE A 75 6.84 -10.25 -4.55
CA PHE A 75 6.80 -11.39 -5.45
C PHE A 75 7.92 -11.37 -6.49
N PHE A 76 8.38 -10.19 -6.89
CA PHE A 76 9.56 -10.06 -7.75
C PHE A 76 10.80 -10.63 -7.05
N LEU A 77 11.09 -10.23 -5.81
CA LEU A 77 12.20 -10.75 -5.02
C LEU A 77 12.10 -12.27 -4.81
N ARG A 78 10.88 -12.78 -4.67
CA ARG A 78 10.65 -14.22 -4.57
C ARG A 78 10.99 -14.97 -5.87
N THR A 79 10.60 -14.41 -7.02
CA THR A 79 10.83 -15.06 -8.33
C THR A 79 12.33 -15.19 -8.65
N TRP A 80 13.14 -14.30 -8.12
CA TRP A 80 14.60 -14.34 -8.27
C TRP A 80 15.32 -15.10 -7.14
N GLU A 81 14.58 -15.89 -6.34
CA GLU A 81 15.12 -16.71 -5.23
C GLU A 81 15.91 -15.93 -4.17
N TYR A 82 15.82 -14.58 -4.17
CA TYR A 82 16.46 -13.77 -3.13
C TYR A 82 15.83 -13.95 -1.75
N VAL A 83 14.60 -14.49 -1.69
CA VAL A 83 13.87 -14.70 -0.45
C VAL A 83 13.31 -16.11 -0.43
N ASP A 84 13.89 -16.99 0.37
CA ASP A 84 13.35 -18.30 0.69
C ASP A 84 12.02 -18.17 1.42
N MET A 85 10.94 -18.53 0.75
CA MET A 85 9.61 -18.38 1.31
C MET A 85 9.01 -19.71 1.76
N HIS A 86 9.10 -19.91 3.03
CA HIS A 86 8.18 -20.80 3.71
C HIS A 86 6.79 -20.12 3.82
N PRO A 87 5.68 -20.85 3.65
CA PRO A 87 4.32 -20.26 3.67
C PRO A 87 4.00 -19.39 4.88
N HIS A 88 4.66 -19.63 6.01
CA HIS A 88 4.46 -18.89 7.26
C HIS A 88 5.11 -17.50 7.28
N ARG A 89 5.97 -17.15 6.29
CA ARG A 89 6.55 -15.80 6.16
C ARG A 89 5.66 -14.84 5.37
N PHE A 90 4.69 -15.36 4.63
CA PHE A 90 3.79 -14.53 3.83
C PHE A 90 2.89 -13.63 4.69
N LEU A 91 2.36 -14.15 5.78
CA LEU A 91 1.49 -13.39 6.70
C LEU A 91 2.21 -12.18 7.32
N PRO A 92 3.39 -12.33 7.94
CA PRO A 92 4.14 -11.19 8.47
C PRO A 92 4.48 -10.12 7.43
N ALA A 93 4.94 -10.56 6.26
CA ALA A 93 5.23 -9.64 5.16
C ALA A 93 4.00 -8.86 4.71
N SER A 94 2.83 -9.52 4.66
CA SER A 94 1.56 -8.87 4.32
C SER A 94 1.17 -7.79 5.33
N PHE A 95 1.34 -8.03 6.63
CA PHE A 95 1.10 -7.01 7.66
C PHE A 95 2.01 -5.80 7.48
N LEU A 96 3.30 -6.02 7.20
CA LEU A 96 4.25 -4.94 6.95
C LEU A 96 3.87 -4.15 5.70
N ILE A 97 3.54 -4.82 4.60
CA ILE A 97 3.15 -4.19 3.33
C ILE A 97 1.92 -3.31 3.53
N VAL A 98 0.88 -3.82 4.20
CA VAL A 98 -0.34 -3.06 4.48
C VAL A 98 -0.06 -1.89 5.42
N GLY A 99 0.76 -2.09 6.45
CA GLY A 99 1.19 -1.04 7.37
C GLY A 99 1.90 0.11 6.64
N ILE A 100 2.87 -0.20 5.77
CA ILE A 100 3.56 0.79 4.94
C ILE A 100 2.57 1.50 4.00
N ALA A 101 1.60 0.79 3.43
CA ALA A 101 0.60 1.39 2.55
C ALA A 101 -0.29 2.42 3.29
N PHE A 102 -0.66 2.15 4.54
CA PHE A 102 -1.34 3.11 5.40
C PHE A 102 -0.45 4.31 5.76
N PHE A 103 0.83 4.06 6.02
CA PHE A 103 1.79 5.12 6.29
C PHE A 103 1.97 6.05 5.08
N MET A 104 2.08 5.53 3.87
CA MET A 104 2.13 6.33 2.64
C MET A 104 0.83 7.11 2.40
N MET A 105 -0.31 6.55 2.77
CA MET A 105 -1.60 7.24 2.73
C MET A 105 -1.63 8.41 3.71
N TYR A 106 -1.09 8.25 4.93
CA TYR A 106 -0.93 9.33 5.90
C TYR A 106 0.00 10.43 5.37
N LEU A 107 1.16 10.08 4.76
CA LEU A 107 2.08 11.06 4.19
C LEU A 107 1.44 11.93 3.10
N ASN A 108 0.49 11.38 2.35
CA ASN A 108 -0.24 12.13 1.32
C ASN A 108 -1.21 13.16 1.93
N ASN A 109 -1.77 12.88 3.09
CA ASN A 109 -2.67 13.80 3.81
C ASN A 109 -2.42 13.73 5.32
N VAL A 110 -1.44 14.51 5.77
CA VAL A 110 -1.00 14.56 7.19
C VAL A 110 -2.10 15.02 8.14
N LYS A 111 -3.14 15.71 7.63
CA LYS A 111 -4.30 16.14 8.43
C LYS A 111 -5.15 14.96 8.92
N GLU A 112 -5.08 13.83 8.24
CA GLU A 112 -5.82 12.61 8.61
C GLU A 112 -4.93 11.65 9.42
N TRP A 113 -4.55 12.06 10.62
CA TRP A 113 -3.74 11.28 11.56
C TRP A 113 -4.35 9.89 11.90
N LEU A 114 -5.63 9.70 11.60
CA LEU A 114 -6.34 8.43 11.79
C LEU A 114 -5.69 7.27 11.03
N PHE A 115 -5.08 7.53 9.86
CA PHE A 115 -4.39 6.50 9.08
C PHE A 115 -3.05 6.08 9.70
N LEU A 116 -2.51 6.91 10.60
CA LEU A 116 -1.27 6.59 11.31
C LEU A 116 -1.48 5.44 12.31
N VAL A 117 -2.66 5.35 12.93
CA VAL A 117 -2.95 4.31 13.93
C VAL A 117 -2.83 2.90 13.33
N PRO A 118 -3.57 2.54 12.26
CA PRO A 118 -3.39 1.23 11.64
C PRO A 118 -2.00 1.07 11.02
N ALA A 119 -1.37 2.14 10.51
CA ALA A 119 -0.01 2.07 9.98
C ALA A 119 0.98 1.60 11.04
N VAL A 120 1.00 2.23 12.22
CA VAL A 120 1.92 1.89 13.30
C VAL A 120 1.66 0.48 13.84
N ILE A 121 0.39 0.12 14.03
CA ILE A 121 0.01 -1.20 14.54
C ILE A 121 0.45 -2.31 13.56
N LEU A 122 0.09 -2.20 12.28
CA LEU A 122 0.42 -3.23 11.31
C LEU A 122 1.91 -3.30 11.02
N THR A 123 2.58 -2.16 10.91
CA THR A 123 4.05 -2.13 10.73
C THR A 123 4.75 -2.70 11.95
N GLY A 124 4.28 -2.39 13.15
CA GLY A 124 4.82 -2.93 14.40
C GLY A 124 4.68 -4.45 14.47
N ILE A 125 3.49 -4.98 14.18
CA ILE A 125 3.25 -6.43 14.15
C ILE A 125 4.11 -7.08 13.07
N GLY A 126 4.08 -6.59 11.84
CA GLY A 126 4.87 -7.12 10.73
C GLY A 126 6.37 -7.07 11.00
N GLY A 127 6.86 -5.96 11.54
CA GLY A 127 8.26 -5.78 11.93
C GLY A 127 8.68 -6.74 13.05
N ALA A 128 7.86 -6.90 14.10
CA ALA A 128 8.12 -7.84 15.18
C ALA A 128 8.27 -9.28 14.65
N PHE A 129 7.40 -9.69 13.74
CA PHE A 129 7.50 -11.02 13.12
C PHE A 129 8.75 -11.18 12.24
N ILE A 130 9.19 -10.13 11.55
CA ILE A 130 10.45 -10.17 10.79
C ILE A 130 11.65 -10.30 11.74
N LEU A 131 11.63 -9.62 12.89
CA LEU A 131 12.68 -9.74 13.91
C LEU A 131 12.77 -11.17 14.49
N THR A 132 11.67 -11.90 14.54
CA THR A 132 11.71 -13.32 14.92
C THR A 132 12.42 -14.19 13.87
N GLU A 133 12.31 -13.84 12.61
CA GLU A 133 12.99 -14.59 11.53
C GLU A 133 14.50 -14.34 11.53
N VAL A 134 14.95 -13.18 11.96
CA VAL A 134 16.37 -12.85 12.10
C VAL A 134 16.97 -13.42 13.41
N GLY A 135 16.12 -14.01 14.28
CA GLY A 135 16.56 -14.65 15.52
C GLY A 135 16.75 -13.70 16.72
N TYR A 136 16.27 -12.46 16.60
CA TYR A 136 16.33 -11.50 17.72
C TYR A 136 15.20 -11.67 18.75
N LEU A 137 14.09 -12.30 18.35
CA LEU A 137 12.91 -12.47 19.20
C LEU A 137 12.36 -13.90 19.04
N ASP A 138 11.87 -14.49 20.12
CA ASP A 138 11.19 -15.77 20.08
C ASP A 138 9.76 -15.60 19.53
N ARG A 139 9.37 -16.50 18.63
CA ARG A 139 8.05 -16.46 17.98
C ARG A 139 6.90 -16.50 18.99
N TRP A 140 7.08 -17.21 20.09
CA TRP A 140 6.08 -17.34 21.16
C TRP A 140 5.88 -16.00 21.88
N GLU A 141 6.95 -15.26 22.15
CA GLU A 141 6.87 -13.95 22.79
C GLU A 141 6.09 -12.93 21.94
N VAL A 142 6.31 -12.94 20.60
CA VAL A 142 5.56 -12.08 19.68
C VAL A 142 4.08 -12.46 19.63
N TRP A 143 3.75 -13.78 19.61
CA TRP A 143 2.36 -14.23 19.64
C TRP A 143 1.66 -13.85 20.95
N ASP A 144 2.32 -13.98 22.07
CA ASP A 144 1.77 -13.61 23.38
C ASP A 144 1.60 -12.09 23.47
N ALA A 145 2.55 -11.32 22.97
CA ALA A 145 2.42 -9.87 22.88
C ALA A 145 1.24 -9.45 21.98
N VAL A 146 1.10 -10.05 20.79
CA VAL A 146 -0.03 -9.76 19.90
C VAL A 146 -1.35 -10.11 20.57
N ARG A 147 -1.46 -11.28 21.22
CA ARG A 147 -2.66 -11.69 21.96
C ARG A 147 -2.98 -10.77 23.14
N LEU A 148 -1.97 -10.25 23.82
CA LEU A 148 -2.15 -9.38 24.97
C LEU A 148 -2.53 -7.95 24.53
N TYR A 149 -1.92 -7.44 23.48
CA TYR A 149 -2.04 -6.03 23.09
C TYR A 149 -3.08 -5.76 21.99
N TRP A 150 -3.64 -6.79 21.30
CA TRP A 150 -4.64 -6.56 20.27
C TRP A 150 -5.90 -5.81 20.74
N PRO A 151 -6.39 -5.97 22.01
CA PRO A 151 -7.53 -5.18 22.48
C PRO A 151 -7.21 -3.69 22.58
N ILE A 152 -5.96 -3.36 22.92
CA ILE A 152 -5.50 -1.96 22.97
C ILE A 152 -5.54 -1.35 21.56
N ALA A 153 -5.15 -2.10 20.54
CA ALA A 153 -5.25 -1.66 19.15
C ALA A 153 -6.71 -1.33 18.77
N LEU A 154 -7.68 -2.18 19.16
CA LEU A 154 -9.10 -1.92 18.93
C LEU A 154 -9.60 -0.68 19.67
N VAL A 155 -9.19 -0.48 20.93
CA VAL A 155 -9.55 0.72 21.70
C VAL A 155 -9.00 1.97 21.03
N LEU A 156 -7.73 1.96 20.59
CA LEU A 156 -7.12 3.09 19.89
C LEU A 156 -7.85 3.42 18.58
N VAL A 157 -8.19 2.42 17.79
CA VAL A 157 -8.99 2.60 16.57
C VAL A 157 -10.38 3.16 16.91
N GLY A 158 -11.04 2.64 17.95
CA GLY A 158 -12.33 3.14 18.41
C GLY A 158 -12.30 4.60 18.83
N ILE A 159 -11.31 4.99 19.64
CA ILE A 159 -11.08 6.38 20.08
C ILE A 159 -10.81 7.28 18.85
N ALA A 160 -9.99 6.82 17.91
CA ALA A 160 -9.67 7.57 16.71
C ALA A 160 -10.90 7.84 15.84
N ILE A 161 -11.83 6.86 15.71
CA ILE A 161 -13.11 7.02 15.00
C ILE A 161 -14.02 8.03 15.71
N ILE A 162 -14.11 7.99 17.04
CA ILE A 162 -14.93 8.92 17.83
C ILE A 162 -14.43 10.36 17.71
N LEU A 163 -13.11 10.55 17.79
CA LEU A 163 -12.49 11.86 17.64
C LEU A 163 -12.72 12.46 16.24
N ARG A 164 -12.70 11.63 15.21
CA ARG A 164 -13.01 12.06 13.83
C ARG A 164 -14.44 12.58 13.69
N ARG A 165 -15.41 11.96 14.35
CA ARG A 165 -16.81 12.42 14.29
C ARG A 165 -17.00 13.80 14.91
N ARG A 166 -16.27 14.13 15.98
CA ARG A 166 -16.38 15.44 16.65
C ARG A 166 -15.87 16.60 15.81
N SER A 167 -14.87 16.40 14.98
CA SER A 167 -14.31 17.45 14.11
C SER A 167 -15.21 17.82 12.92
N HIS A 168 -16.21 17.02 12.57
CA HIS A 168 -17.15 17.32 11.48
C HIS A 168 -18.45 18.03 11.93
N THR A 169 -18.69 18.17 13.24
CA THR A 169 -19.95 18.74 13.77
C THR A 169 -19.87 20.24 14.09
N GLN A 170 -18.74 20.88 13.84
CA GLN A 170 -18.59 22.34 14.02
C GLN A 170 -18.67 23.07 12.68
N THR A 171 -19.84 22.97 11.98
CA THR A 171 -20.26 24.04 11.08
C THR A 171 -20.96 25.07 11.94
N PRO A 172 -20.45 26.32 12.04
CA PRO A 172 -21.21 27.38 12.70
C PRO A 172 -22.51 27.60 11.92
N ASP A 173 -23.64 27.51 12.59
CA ASP A 173 -24.89 28.02 12.07
C ASP A 173 -24.71 29.52 11.73
N VAL A 174 -24.49 29.81 10.46
CA VAL A 174 -24.57 31.18 9.96
C VAL A 174 -26.03 31.55 9.98
N PRO A 175 -26.45 32.52 10.83
CA PRO A 175 -27.83 32.96 10.83
C PRO A 175 -28.18 33.55 9.44
N PRO A 176 -29.38 33.29 8.94
CA PRO A 176 -29.82 33.83 7.65
C PRO A 176 -29.72 35.36 7.66
N PRO A 177 -29.34 36.01 6.55
CA PRO A 177 -29.27 37.45 6.45
C PRO A 177 -30.67 38.03 6.72
N ALA A 178 -30.73 38.97 7.66
CA ALA A 178 -31.94 39.70 7.97
C ALA A 178 -32.43 40.38 6.68
N SER A 179 -33.63 40.01 6.22
CA SER A 179 -34.30 40.64 5.11
C SER A 179 -34.68 42.08 5.51
N ALA A 180 -34.00 43.06 4.88
CA ALA A 180 -34.41 44.47 4.88
C ALA A 180 -35.38 44.71 3.75
#